data_539b55aade2245f0f81409d005c6e878
#
_entry.id   539b55aade2245f0f81409d005c6e878
#
_cell.length_a   1.000
_cell.length_b   1.000
_cell.length_c   1.000
_cell.angle_alpha   90.00
_cell.angle_beta   90.00
_cell.angle_gamma   90.00
#
_symmetry.space_group_name_H-M   'P 1'
#
loop_
_entity.id
_entity.type
_entity.pdbx_description
1 polymer ?
#
loop_
_entity_poly.entity_id
_entity_poly.type
_entity_poly.pdbx_seq_one_letter_code
_entity_poly.pdbx_strand_id
1 'polypeptide(L)'
;MYNTWEELKSACENCHRCELCETRTNVVVGVGNENAEVMFIGEGPGENEDLQGEPFVGRAGKLLDKMLAAVDLDRNENIYIANIVKCRPPQNRTPEADEAQACLNYLRNQVILVKPKIIVLLGSTALKNILGEEYGIT
;
A
#
# COMPACT_ATOMS: atom_id res chain seq x y z
N MET A 1 3.83 -16.42 -7.54
CA MET A 1 3.77 -16.15 -6.08
C MET A 1 5.17 -16.10 -5.51
N TYR A 2 5.41 -15.18 -4.61
CA TYR A 2 6.71 -15.03 -3.96
C TYR A 2 6.66 -15.65 -2.57
N ASN A 3 7.68 -16.42 -2.22
CA ASN A 3 7.70 -17.15 -0.95
C ASN A 3 8.37 -16.40 0.19
N THR A 4 9.18 -15.39 -0.14
CA THR A 4 9.89 -14.59 0.86
C THR A 4 9.70 -13.10 0.59
N TRP A 5 9.93 -12.29 1.63
CA TRP A 5 9.90 -10.84 1.50
C TRP A 5 10.95 -10.32 0.51
N GLU A 6 12.14 -10.94 0.50
CA GLU A 6 13.21 -10.52 -0.42
C GLU A 6 12.80 -10.72 -1.88
N GLU A 7 12.19 -11.86 -2.19
CA GLU A 7 11.69 -12.13 -3.54
C GLU A 7 10.61 -11.14 -3.94
N LEU A 8 9.67 -10.88 -3.02
CA LEU A 8 8.57 -9.94 -3.27
C LEU A 8 9.08 -8.52 -3.50
N LYS A 9 9.95 -8.03 -2.62
CA LYS A 9 10.52 -6.69 -2.73
C LYS A 9 11.30 -6.52 -4.02
N SER A 10 12.15 -7.49 -4.36
CA SER A 10 12.93 -7.45 -5.60
C SER A 10 12.05 -7.39 -6.84
N ALA A 11 11.03 -8.23 -6.89
CA ALA A 11 10.10 -8.24 -8.03
C ALA A 11 9.34 -6.92 -8.14
N CYS A 12 8.90 -6.38 -7.01
CA CYS A 12 8.15 -5.15 -6.95
C CYS A 12 9.01 -3.94 -7.38
N GLU A 13 10.23 -3.85 -6.87
CA GLU A 13 11.16 -2.76 -7.18
C GLU A 13 11.58 -2.74 -8.66
N ASN A 14 11.56 -3.88 -9.32
CA ASN A 14 11.92 -4.00 -10.74
C ASN A 14 10.70 -4.15 -11.65
N CYS A 15 9.50 -3.83 -11.15
CA CYS A 15 8.26 -4.05 -11.88
C CYS A 15 8.05 -3.06 -13.03
N HIS A 16 7.63 -3.59 -14.19
CA HIS A 16 7.29 -2.82 -15.37
C HIS A 16 5.93 -3.27 -15.95
N ARG A 17 5.01 -3.71 -15.09
CA ARG A 17 3.73 -4.29 -15.52
C ARG A 17 2.68 -3.27 -15.96
N CYS A 18 2.85 -2.00 -15.61
CA CYS A 18 1.92 -0.94 -16.00
C CYS A 18 2.66 0.35 -16.28
N GLU A 19 1.94 1.34 -16.83
CA GLU A 19 2.53 2.63 -17.23
C GLU A 19 3.09 3.44 -16.06
N LEU A 20 2.67 3.17 -14.83
CA LEU A 20 3.16 3.91 -13.67
C LEU A 20 4.67 3.78 -13.47
N CYS A 21 5.28 2.72 -14.01
CA CYS A 21 6.74 2.54 -13.93
C CYS A 21 7.50 3.64 -14.67
N GLU A 22 6.90 4.30 -15.64
CA GLU A 22 7.57 5.31 -16.46
C GLU A 22 7.75 6.65 -15.74
N THR A 23 6.87 6.96 -14.79
CA THR A 23 6.86 8.27 -14.12
C THR A 23 7.20 8.22 -12.64
N ARG A 24 7.27 7.03 -12.05
CA ARG A 24 7.63 6.89 -10.64
C ARG A 24 9.10 7.27 -10.42
N THR A 25 9.41 7.81 -9.23
CA THR A 25 10.79 7.97 -8.77
C THR A 25 11.24 6.73 -8.03
N ASN A 26 10.42 6.24 -7.10
CA ASN A 26 10.66 5.01 -6.34
C ASN A 26 9.42 4.12 -6.34
N VAL A 27 9.64 2.83 -6.21
CA VAL A 27 8.57 1.90 -5.88
C VAL A 27 8.36 1.94 -4.37
N VAL A 28 7.11 2.02 -3.94
CA VAL A 28 6.74 2.07 -2.52
C VAL A 28 6.09 0.73 -2.16
N VAL A 29 6.89 -0.21 -1.69
CA VAL A 29 6.44 -1.57 -1.42
C VAL A 29 5.50 -1.62 -0.21
N GLY A 30 5.89 -1.00 0.87
CA GLY A 30 5.17 -1.00 2.13
C GLY A 30 6.16 -0.83 3.28
N VAL A 31 5.65 -0.71 4.50
CA VAL A 31 6.49 -0.53 5.68
C VAL A 31 5.81 -1.09 6.92
N GLY A 32 6.59 -1.60 7.84
CA GLY A 32 6.11 -1.99 9.15
C GLY A 32 6.59 -3.37 9.57
N ASN A 33 5.90 -3.90 10.58
CA ASN A 33 6.19 -5.22 11.12
C ASN A 33 5.62 -6.29 10.17
N GLU A 34 6.48 -7.11 9.63
CA GLU A 34 6.11 -8.15 8.65
C GLU A 34 5.33 -9.31 9.29
N ASN A 35 5.14 -9.28 10.60
CA ASN A 35 4.32 -10.24 11.35
C ASN A 35 3.18 -9.54 12.10
N ALA A 36 2.76 -8.38 11.63
CA ALA A 36 1.75 -7.58 12.30
C ALA A 36 0.38 -8.25 12.34
N GLU A 37 -0.36 -8.00 13.42
CA GLU A 37 -1.75 -8.46 13.50
C GLU A 37 -2.72 -7.53 12.76
N VAL A 38 -2.34 -6.27 12.57
CA VAL A 38 -3.16 -5.26 11.89
C VAL A 38 -2.41 -4.74 10.66
N MET A 39 -3.08 -4.77 9.51
CA MET A 39 -2.53 -4.27 8.26
C MET A 39 -3.42 -3.16 7.73
N PHE A 40 -2.81 -2.05 7.33
CA PHE A 40 -3.51 -0.90 6.74
C PHE A 40 -3.24 -0.88 5.25
N ILE A 41 -4.29 -0.70 4.44
CA ILE A 41 -4.18 -0.67 2.98
C ILE A 41 -4.80 0.61 2.46
N GLY A 42 -4.00 1.42 1.77
CA GLY A 42 -4.44 2.66 1.14
C GLY A 42 -4.42 2.57 -0.38
N GLU A 43 -4.59 3.72 -1.04
CA GLU A 43 -4.71 3.81 -2.49
C GLU A 43 -3.36 3.65 -3.21
N GLY A 44 -2.44 4.56 -2.96
CA GLY A 44 -1.16 4.59 -3.66
C GLY A 44 -0.27 5.74 -3.18
N PRO A 45 0.99 5.75 -3.64
CA PRO A 45 1.93 6.80 -3.24
C PRO A 45 1.57 8.16 -3.83
N GLY A 46 1.69 9.22 -3.03
CA GLY A 46 1.70 10.58 -3.51
C GLY A 46 3.14 11.04 -3.75
N GLU A 47 3.33 12.36 -3.91
CA GLU A 47 4.66 12.92 -4.20
C GLU A 47 5.69 12.61 -3.11
N ASN A 48 5.34 12.85 -1.85
CA ASN A 48 6.27 12.63 -0.74
C ASN A 48 6.65 11.16 -0.60
N GLU A 49 5.67 10.27 -0.76
CA GLU A 49 5.88 8.83 -0.70
C GLU A 49 6.80 8.36 -1.83
N ASP A 50 6.56 8.87 -3.03
CA ASP A 50 7.38 8.55 -4.20
C ASP A 50 8.84 8.99 -4.03
N LEU A 51 9.05 10.16 -3.43
CA LEU A 51 10.39 10.68 -3.19
C LEU A 51 11.12 9.91 -2.08
N GLN A 52 10.41 9.48 -1.04
CA GLN A 52 11.01 8.81 0.12
C GLN A 52 10.99 7.29 0.04
N GLY A 53 10.13 6.72 -0.80
CA GLY A 53 10.01 5.27 -0.93
C GLY A 53 9.23 4.60 0.20
N GLU A 54 8.49 5.37 1.00
CA GLU A 54 7.72 4.88 2.14
C GLU A 54 6.27 5.35 2.07
N PRO A 55 5.28 4.49 2.39
CA PRO A 55 3.87 4.90 2.34
C PRO A 55 3.49 5.82 3.49
N PHE A 56 2.53 6.69 3.24
CA PHE A 56 1.92 7.56 4.26
C PHE A 56 2.94 8.39 5.03
N VAL A 57 3.74 9.18 4.30
CA VAL A 57 4.74 10.09 4.90
C VAL A 57 4.42 11.56 4.67
N GLY A 58 3.38 11.89 3.89
CA GLY A 58 2.92 13.25 3.70
C GLY A 58 1.94 13.67 4.79
N ARG A 59 1.12 14.70 4.50
CA ARG A 59 0.15 15.24 5.46
C ARG A 59 -0.83 14.18 5.99
N ALA A 60 -1.41 13.37 5.09
CA ALA A 60 -2.32 12.30 5.49
C ALA A 60 -1.61 11.25 6.33
N GLY A 61 -0.36 10.95 6.00
CA GLY A 61 0.44 9.99 6.76
C GLY A 61 0.74 10.46 8.17
N LYS A 62 1.01 11.76 8.34
CA LYS A 62 1.24 12.33 9.68
C LYS A 62 -0.03 12.28 10.52
N LEU A 63 -1.19 12.51 9.90
CA LEU A 63 -2.47 12.38 10.60
C LEU A 63 -2.70 10.92 10.99
N LEU A 64 -2.43 9.99 10.07
CA LEU A 64 -2.55 8.56 10.37
C LEU A 64 -1.69 8.17 11.57
N ASP A 65 -0.43 8.63 11.61
CA ASP A 65 0.46 8.33 12.73
C ASP A 65 -0.11 8.82 14.07
N LYS A 66 -0.75 10.00 14.09
CA LYS A 66 -1.40 10.51 15.29
C LYS A 66 -2.59 9.66 15.70
N MET A 67 -3.39 9.24 14.72
CA MET A 67 -4.56 8.38 14.99
C MET A 67 -4.12 7.01 15.51
N LEU A 68 -3.04 6.46 14.94
CA LEU A 68 -2.48 5.19 15.40
C LEU A 68 -1.97 5.29 16.84
N ALA A 69 -1.24 6.37 17.16
CA ALA A 69 -0.73 6.59 18.51
C ALA A 69 -1.86 6.65 19.54
N ALA A 70 -3.02 7.21 19.16
CA ALA A 70 -4.17 7.31 20.07
C ALA A 70 -4.74 5.95 20.46
N VAL A 71 -4.45 4.89 19.70
CA VAL A 71 -4.92 3.52 20.00
C VAL A 71 -3.75 2.55 20.21
N ASP A 72 -2.59 3.11 20.59
CA ASP A 72 -1.37 2.34 20.91
C ASP A 72 -0.83 1.53 19.74
N LEU A 73 -1.00 2.02 18.50
CA LEU A 73 -0.42 1.44 17.30
C LEU A 73 0.70 2.33 16.79
N ASP A 74 1.73 1.71 16.21
CA ASP A 74 2.89 2.41 15.66
C ASP A 74 3.38 1.67 14.42
N ARG A 75 3.62 2.42 13.32
CA ARG A 75 4.05 1.81 12.04
C ARG A 75 5.37 1.05 12.15
N ASN A 76 6.22 1.41 13.11
CA ASN A 76 7.51 0.78 13.29
C ASN A 76 7.48 -0.43 14.22
N GLU A 77 6.38 -0.69 14.88
CA GLU A 77 6.30 -1.74 15.92
C GLU A 77 5.25 -2.82 15.67
N ASN A 78 3.97 -2.43 15.47
CA ASN A 78 2.90 -3.43 15.53
C ASN A 78 1.88 -3.37 14.40
N ILE A 79 2.14 -2.63 13.33
CA ILE A 79 1.29 -2.64 12.13
C ILE A 79 2.14 -2.78 10.88
N TYR A 80 1.48 -3.10 9.76
CA TYR A 80 2.07 -3.05 8.43
C TYR A 80 1.20 -2.16 7.55
N ILE A 81 1.81 -1.28 6.76
CA ILE A 81 1.11 -0.36 5.86
C ILE A 81 1.53 -0.64 4.42
N ALA A 82 0.54 -0.78 3.54
CA ALA A 82 0.78 -0.95 2.10
C ALA A 82 -0.32 -0.22 1.32
N ASN A 83 -0.18 -0.17 0.01
CA ASN A 83 -1.15 0.46 -0.89
C ASN A 83 -1.59 -0.53 -1.97
N ILE A 84 -2.72 -0.24 -2.62
CA ILE A 84 -3.22 -1.01 -3.77
C ILE A 84 -2.19 -0.96 -4.91
N VAL A 85 -1.68 0.25 -5.24
CA VAL A 85 -0.60 0.39 -6.22
C VAL A 85 0.69 0.80 -5.53
N LYS A 86 1.83 0.35 -6.08
CA LYS A 86 3.15 0.58 -5.49
C LYS A 86 3.88 1.75 -6.11
N CYS A 87 3.33 2.32 -7.16
CA CYS A 87 3.94 3.43 -7.90
C CYS A 87 2.99 4.61 -7.94
N ARG A 88 3.55 5.83 -7.87
CA ARG A 88 2.76 7.07 -7.89
C ARG A 88 2.09 7.28 -9.24
N PRO A 89 0.75 7.44 -9.28
CA PRO A 89 0.08 7.89 -10.51
C PRO A 89 0.44 9.35 -10.82
N PRO A 90 0.54 9.72 -12.11
CA PRO A 90 0.82 11.11 -12.48
C PRO A 90 -0.15 12.07 -11.82
N GLN A 91 0.37 13.17 -11.25
CA GLN A 91 -0.42 14.21 -10.57
C GLN A 91 -1.30 13.68 -9.44
N ASN A 92 -0.89 12.56 -8.81
CA ASN A 92 -1.61 11.94 -7.70
C ASN A 92 -3.05 11.54 -8.05
N ARG A 93 -3.35 11.28 -9.32
CA ARG A 93 -4.70 10.84 -9.71
C ARG A 93 -5.02 9.47 -9.11
N THR A 94 -6.29 9.12 -9.11
CA THR A 94 -6.73 7.77 -8.75
C THR A 94 -6.15 6.77 -9.75
N PRO A 95 -5.63 5.61 -9.29
CA PRO A 95 -5.15 4.58 -10.21
C PRO A 95 -6.25 4.09 -11.15
N GLU A 96 -5.88 3.85 -12.40
CA GLU A 96 -6.80 3.23 -13.36
C GLU A 96 -7.03 1.75 -12.99
N ALA A 97 -8.13 1.20 -13.46
CA ALA A 97 -8.48 -0.19 -13.13
C ALA A 97 -7.41 -1.20 -13.55
N ASP A 98 -6.81 -1.00 -14.72
CA ASP A 98 -5.74 -1.88 -15.22
C ASP A 98 -4.46 -1.75 -14.40
N GLU A 99 -4.16 -0.56 -13.91
CA GLU A 99 -3.00 -0.32 -13.05
C GLU A 99 -3.18 -1.01 -11.69
N ALA A 100 -4.36 -0.88 -11.10
CA ALA A 100 -4.68 -1.54 -9.85
C ALA A 100 -4.62 -3.07 -10.01
N GLN A 101 -5.19 -3.58 -11.11
CA GLN A 101 -5.20 -5.01 -11.38
C GLN A 101 -3.79 -5.57 -11.59
N ALA A 102 -2.93 -4.84 -12.29
CA ALA A 102 -1.56 -5.26 -12.52
C ALA A 102 -0.75 -5.34 -11.23
N CYS A 103 -1.06 -4.46 -10.27
CA CYS A 103 -0.32 -4.35 -9.01
C CYS A 103 -0.88 -5.23 -7.89
N LEU A 104 -2.13 -5.66 -8.00
CA LEU A 104 -2.87 -6.32 -6.92
C LEU A 104 -2.20 -7.61 -6.42
N ASN A 105 -1.51 -8.34 -7.28
CA ASN A 105 -0.83 -9.58 -6.88
C ASN A 105 0.28 -9.33 -5.85
N TYR A 106 0.95 -8.19 -5.91
CA TYR A 106 1.95 -7.84 -4.89
C TYR A 106 1.30 -7.67 -3.53
N LEU A 107 0.17 -6.95 -3.49
CA LEU A 107 -0.57 -6.73 -2.24
C LEU A 107 -1.11 -8.05 -1.68
N ARG A 108 -1.70 -8.89 -2.52
CA ARG A 108 -2.19 -10.21 -2.10
C ARG A 108 -1.07 -11.04 -1.49
N ASN A 109 0.10 -11.00 -2.09
CA ASN A 109 1.25 -11.72 -1.57
C ASN A 109 1.72 -11.14 -0.23
N GLN A 110 1.66 -9.80 -0.07
CA GLN A 110 1.96 -9.17 1.22
C GLN A 110 1.00 -9.64 2.30
N VAL A 111 -0.29 -9.74 1.99
CA VAL A 111 -1.29 -10.25 2.95
C VAL A 111 -0.97 -11.70 3.34
N ILE A 112 -0.59 -12.52 2.37
CA ILE A 112 -0.20 -13.91 2.64
C ILE A 112 1.01 -13.99 3.56
N LEU A 113 2.01 -13.13 3.35
CA LEU A 113 3.24 -13.13 4.15
C LEU A 113 3.05 -12.54 5.55
N VAL A 114 2.27 -11.46 5.66
CA VAL A 114 2.00 -10.82 6.96
C VAL A 114 1.04 -11.67 7.80
N LYS A 115 0.01 -12.25 7.18
CA LYS A 115 -1.05 -13.01 7.84
C LYS A 115 -1.74 -12.20 8.93
N PRO A 116 -2.25 -11.00 8.61
CA PRO A 116 -2.88 -10.16 9.62
C PRO A 116 -4.21 -10.75 10.09
N LYS A 117 -4.59 -10.42 11.32
CA LYS A 117 -5.91 -10.77 11.85
C LYS A 117 -6.95 -9.74 11.45
N ILE A 118 -6.53 -8.50 11.24
CA ILE A 118 -7.41 -7.38 10.90
C ILE A 118 -6.79 -6.61 9.75
N ILE A 119 -7.61 -6.27 8.74
CA ILE A 119 -7.20 -5.40 7.64
C ILE A 119 -8.07 -4.16 7.69
N VAL A 120 -7.44 -2.98 7.73
CA VAL A 120 -8.12 -1.68 7.70
C VAL A 120 -7.95 -1.08 6.31
N LEU A 121 -9.05 -0.83 5.62
CA LEU A 121 -9.04 -0.25 4.27
C LEU A 121 -9.22 1.25 4.36
N LEU A 122 -8.23 2.00 3.87
CA LEU A 122 -8.21 3.46 3.93
C LEU A 122 -8.64 4.04 2.58
N GLY A 123 -9.87 4.53 2.53
CA GLY A 123 -10.43 5.18 1.34
C GLY A 123 -11.18 4.23 0.40
N SER A 124 -11.91 4.83 -0.56
CA SER A 124 -12.79 4.06 -1.43
C SER A 124 -12.05 3.20 -2.45
N THR A 125 -10.87 3.62 -2.90
CA THR A 125 -10.07 2.83 -3.84
C THR A 125 -9.65 1.49 -3.22
N ALA A 126 -9.15 1.51 -1.99
CA ALA A 126 -8.79 0.29 -1.28
C ALA A 126 -10.03 -0.58 -1.03
N LEU A 127 -11.13 0.04 -0.59
CA LEU A 127 -12.37 -0.67 -0.31
C LEU A 127 -12.89 -1.41 -1.55
N LYS A 128 -12.97 -0.73 -2.69
CA LYS A 128 -13.53 -1.31 -3.91
C LYS A 128 -12.64 -2.39 -4.52
N ASN A 129 -11.33 -2.21 -4.46
CA ASN A 129 -10.41 -3.19 -5.02
C ASN A 129 -10.31 -4.47 -4.17
N ILE A 130 -10.57 -4.38 -2.88
CA ILE A 130 -10.50 -5.54 -1.98
C ILE A 130 -11.87 -6.22 -1.85
N LEU A 131 -12.94 -5.45 -1.62
CA LEU A 131 -14.27 -5.98 -1.36
C LEU A 131 -15.20 -5.99 -2.57
N GLY A 132 -15.00 -5.06 -3.53
CA GLY A 132 -15.82 -4.99 -4.74
C GLY A 132 -16.40 -3.61 -4.97
N GLU A 133 -16.77 -3.34 -6.24
CA GLU A 133 -17.27 -2.04 -6.68
C GLU A 133 -18.60 -1.65 -6.03
N GLU A 134 -19.38 -2.62 -5.56
CA GLU A 134 -20.68 -2.40 -4.93
C GLU A 134 -20.58 -1.77 -3.55
N TYR A 135 -19.39 -1.77 -2.94
CA TYR A 135 -19.18 -1.17 -1.62
C TYR A 135 -18.79 0.30 -1.75
N GLY A 136 -19.20 1.11 -0.78
CA GLY A 136 -18.87 2.53 -0.73
C GLY A 136 -18.72 3.00 0.71
N ILE A 137 -18.13 4.20 0.86
CA ILE A 137 -17.99 4.85 2.16
C ILE A 137 -19.16 5.81 2.31
N THR A 138 -19.88 5.69 3.41
CA THR A 138 -21.04 6.55 3.71
C THR A 138 -20.67 7.69 4.65
#